data_c39593cfb25e422237cab3b6c8b78e09
#
_entry.id   c39593cfb25e422237cab3b6c8b78e09
#
_cell.length_a   1.000
_cell.length_b   1.000
_cell.length_c   1.000
_cell.angle_alpha   90.00
_cell.angle_beta   90.00
_cell.angle_gamma   90.00
#
_symmetry.space_group_name_H-M   'P 1'
#
loop_
_entity.id
_entity.type
_entity.pdbx_description
1 polymer ?
#
loop_
_entity_poly.entity_id
_entity_poly.type
_entity_poly.pdbx_seq_one_letter_code
_entity_poly.pdbx_strand_id
1 'polypeptide(L)'
;MSLLNKMLENKYVNVKPVEGEDNLYACNFTRDAFKHGIWNQYTTTARGLFLSSDDTVCVRGFNKFFNIGENKETSLEAIFRKVEYPIFCAVKENGFLGLISAKENGEFYFFTKAGNTIYSILIEKVFLEKTEETDRKNIWNYLHDSNATMAVEVICPEYDKHIIPYKKNEMFILAFIKNQKTFEIINEPFINTCGNGYGQLQFARNIYTIWDEEELEKVISIGENSRILEGFVFRDSNNYMFKLKSNLYKKTKAMRPAMNSILSGKKKLEDFKNKPYYGTLEKIYLTFGIPTWYNNTTKRVEADMTAVHDILKNNI
;
A
#
# COMPACT_ATOMS: atom_id res chain seq x y z
N MET A 1 -16.29 -27.16 0.10
CA MET A 1 -15.06 -26.79 0.84
C MET A 1 -15.07 -25.28 1.05
N SER A 2 -14.86 -24.83 2.29
CA SER A 2 -14.85 -23.40 2.65
C SER A 2 -13.67 -22.66 2.01
N LEU A 3 -13.75 -21.33 1.93
CA LEU A 3 -12.63 -20.51 1.42
C LEU A 3 -11.42 -20.64 2.34
N LEU A 4 -11.63 -20.64 3.66
CA LEU A 4 -10.57 -20.80 4.65
C LEU A 4 -9.81 -22.12 4.43
N ASN A 5 -10.51 -23.24 4.22
CA ASN A 5 -9.87 -24.52 3.93
C ASN A 5 -9.06 -24.49 2.62
N LYS A 6 -9.59 -23.87 1.57
CA LYS A 6 -8.87 -23.71 0.31
C LYS A 6 -7.61 -22.85 0.47
N MET A 7 -7.64 -21.85 1.35
CA MET A 7 -6.46 -21.04 1.68
C MET A 7 -5.44 -21.84 2.49
N LEU A 8 -5.88 -22.66 3.46
CA LEU A 8 -5.02 -23.52 4.29
C LEU A 8 -4.29 -24.58 3.46
N GLU A 9 -4.97 -25.18 2.48
CA GLU A 9 -4.40 -26.20 1.60
C GLU A 9 -3.46 -25.64 0.53
N ASN A 10 -3.50 -24.33 0.27
CA ASN A 10 -2.72 -23.71 -0.77
C ASN A 10 -1.30 -23.38 -0.28
N LYS A 11 -0.30 -24.12 -0.76
CA LYS A 11 1.12 -23.93 -0.39
C LYS A 11 1.67 -22.52 -0.66
N TYR A 12 0.99 -21.72 -1.49
CA TYR A 12 1.38 -20.34 -1.82
C TYR A 12 0.60 -19.29 -1.02
N VAL A 13 -0.23 -19.73 -0.07
CA VAL A 13 -0.94 -18.86 0.87
C VAL A 13 -0.51 -19.18 2.29
N ASN A 14 -0.21 -18.15 3.05
CA ASN A 14 0.07 -18.20 4.47
C ASN A 14 -1.21 -17.87 5.22
N VAL A 15 -1.74 -18.79 6.00
CA VAL A 15 -2.88 -18.57 6.89
C VAL A 15 -2.37 -18.61 8.33
N LYS A 16 -2.57 -17.52 9.07
CA LYS A 16 -2.12 -17.39 10.46
C LYS A 16 -3.25 -16.89 11.34
N PRO A 17 -3.40 -17.40 12.55
CA PRO A 17 -4.30 -16.79 13.53
C PRO A 17 -3.87 -15.34 13.79
N VAL A 18 -4.84 -14.47 14.01
CA VAL A 18 -4.59 -13.07 14.35
C VAL A 18 -4.43 -12.98 15.86
N GLU A 19 -3.28 -12.46 16.30
CA GLU A 19 -3.01 -12.29 17.74
C GLU A 19 -4.04 -11.33 18.37
N GLY A 20 -4.62 -11.77 19.50
CA GLY A 20 -5.62 -11.00 20.24
C GLY A 20 -7.05 -11.08 19.67
N GLU A 21 -7.29 -11.87 18.61
CA GLU A 21 -8.62 -12.07 18.03
C GLU A 21 -8.95 -13.57 17.96
N ASP A 22 -9.97 -13.99 18.68
CA ASP A 22 -10.40 -15.40 18.67
C ASP A 22 -11.02 -15.78 17.34
N ASN A 23 -10.67 -16.96 16.84
CA ASN A 23 -11.23 -17.55 15.62
C ASN A 23 -11.06 -16.71 14.34
N LEU A 24 -10.10 -15.79 14.29
CA LEU A 24 -9.81 -14.96 13.13
C LEU A 24 -8.46 -15.30 12.52
N TYR A 25 -8.42 -15.43 11.19
CA TYR A 25 -7.24 -15.86 10.44
C TYR A 25 -6.89 -14.86 9.34
N ALA A 26 -5.62 -14.43 9.31
CA ALA A 26 -5.07 -13.57 8.25
C ALA A 26 -4.53 -14.44 7.10
N CYS A 27 -5.04 -14.21 5.88
CA CYS A 27 -4.60 -14.89 4.66
C CYS A 27 -3.71 -13.97 3.83
N ASN A 28 -2.47 -14.39 3.57
CA ASN A 28 -1.53 -13.65 2.74
C ASN A 28 -0.78 -14.58 1.79
N PHE A 29 -0.50 -14.12 0.56
CA PHE A 29 0.37 -14.87 -0.33
C PHE A 29 1.79 -14.99 0.24
N THR A 30 2.45 -16.11 -0.05
CA THR A 30 3.80 -16.38 0.42
C THR A 30 4.86 -15.58 -0.35
N ARG A 31 6.06 -15.50 0.21
CA ARG A 31 7.21 -14.92 -0.50
C ARG A 31 7.54 -15.70 -1.79
N ASP A 32 7.33 -17.02 -1.78
CA ASP A 32 7.56 -17.87 -2.95
C ASP A 32 6.54 -17.60 -4.05
N ALA A 33 5.26 -17.40 -3.72
CA ALA A 33 4.27 -16.95 -4.69
C ALA A 33 4.71 -15.66 -5.38
N PHE A 34 5.19 -14.69 -4.61
CA PHE A 34 5.70 -13.43 -5.13
C PHE A 34 6.94 -13.61 -6.01
N LYS A 35 7.92 -14.39 -5.54
CA LYS A 35 9.21 -14.61 -6.22
C LYS A 35 9.04 -15.32 -7.56
N HIS A 36 8.12 -16.29 -7.63
CA HIS A 36 7.90 -17.10 -8.83
C HIS A 36 6.72 -16.62 -9.68
N GLY A 37 6.08 -15.50 -9.30
CA GLY A 37 4.96 -14.94 -10.06
C GLY A 37 3.72 -15.85 -10.08
N ILE A 38 3.47 -16.59 -9.02
CA ILE A 38 2.33 -17.52 -8.92
C ILE A 38 1.08 -16.75 -8.52
N TRP A 39 0.36 -16.29 -9.54
CA TRP A 39 -0.86 -15.50 -9.36
C TRP A 39 -2.08 -16.24 -9.91
N ASN A 40 -3.00 -16.56 -9.02
CA ASN A 40 -4.29 -17.18 -9.30
C ASN A 40 -5.36 -16.58 -8.38
N GLN A 41 -6.60 -17.05 -8.46
CA GLN A 41 -7.70 -16.54 -7.64
C GLN A 41 -7.43 -16.56 -6.13
N TYR A 42 -6.63 -17.50 -5.60
CA TYR A 42 -6.32 -17.57 -4.17
C TYR A 42 -5.17 -16.64 -3.79
N THR A 43 -4.06 -16.69 -4.51
CA THR A 43 -2.87 -15.88 -4.19
C THR A 43 -3.09 -14.38 -4.44
N THR A 44 -3.92 -14.01 -5.42
CA THR A 44 -4.29 -12.60 -5.64
C THR A 44 -5.23 -12.07 -4.56
N THR A 45 -6.14 -12.93 -4.07
CA THR A 45 -7.10 -12.60 -3.01
C THR A 45 -6.45 -12.59 -1.62
N ALA A 46 -5.45 -13.44 -1.39
CA ALA A 46 -4.71 -13.53 -0.13
C ALA A 46 -3.79 -12.32 0.09
N ARG A 47 -4.37 -11.15 0.33
CA ARG A 47 -3.66 -9.90 0.62
C ARG A 47 -4.49 -9.02 1.54
N GLY A 48 -4.34 -9.22 2.86
CA GLY A 48 -5.19 -8.56 3.84
C GLY A 48 -6.63 -9.07 3.78
N LEU A 49 -6.80 -10.36 3.58
CA LEU A 49 -8.06 -11.08 3.73
C LEU A 49 -8.09 -11.74 5.10
N PHE A 50 -9.12 -11.46 5.87
CA PHE A 50 -9.31 -12.02 7.21
C PHE A 50 -10.61 -12.80 7.25
N LEU A 51 -10.49 -14.07 7.60
CA LEU A 51 -11.58 -15.02 7.67
C LEU A 51 -11.75 -15.52 9.10
N SER A 52 -12.98 -15.58 9.57
CA SER A 52 -13.30 -16.30 10.78
C SER A 52 -13.32 -17.81 10.53
N SER A 53 -13.35 -18.59 11.61
CA SER A 53 -13.40 -20.07 11.54
C SER A 53 -14.65 -20.61 10.84
N ASP A 54 -15.74 -19.84 10.82
CA ASP A 54 -17.00 -20.16 10.11
C ASP A 54 -17.01 -19.69 8.63
N ASP A 55 -15.85 -19.23 8.12
CA ASP A 55 -15.67 -18.82 6.73
C ASP A 55 -16.29 -17.45 6.37
N THR A 56 -16.62 -16.63 7.39
CA THR A 56 -17.05 -15.25 7.21
C THR A 56 -15.85 -14.33 6.94
N VAL A 57 -16.00 -13.37 6.03
CA VAL A 57 -14.98 -12.34 5.79
C VAL A 57 -15.22 -11.20 6.76
N CYS A 58 -14.32 -11.01 7.72
CA CYS A 58 -14.42 -9.95 8.73
C CYS A 58 -13.70 -8.66 8.32
N VAL A 59 -12.57 -8.80 7.61
CA VAL A 59 -11.80 -7.66 7.08
C VAL A 59 -11.27 -8.00 5.69
N ARG A 60 -11.36 -7.04 4.79
CA ARG A 60 -11.00 -7.22 3.39
C ARG A 60 -10.09 -6.12 2.87
N GLY A 61 -8.88 -6.48 2.44
CA GLY A 61 -7.99 -5.59 1.71
C GLY A 61 -8.16 -5.70 0.20
N PHE A 62 -7.38 -4.90 -0.53
CA PHE A 62 -7.29 -5.01 -1.98
C PHE A 62 -6.76 -6.35 -2.42
N ASN A 63 -7.32 -6.92 -3.47
CA ASN A 63 -6.64 -7.96 -4.23
C ASN A 63 -5.25 -7.49 -4.68
N LYS A 64 -4.33 -8.43 -4.88
CA LYS A 64 -3.02 -8.07 -5.45
C LYS A 64 -3.21 -7.49 -6.86
N PHE A 65 -2.81 -6.24 -7.05
CA PHE A 65 -2.68 -5.59 -8.34
C PHE A 65 -1.22 -5.18 -8.59
N PHE A 66 -0.84 -4.99 -9.83
CA PHE A 66 0.54 -5.00 -10.28
C PHE A 66 0.98 -3.64 -10.83
N ASN A 67 2.30 -3.43 -10.87
CA ASN A 67 2.82 -2.28 -11.61
C ASN A 67 2.72 -2.55 -13.11
N ILE A 68 2.66 -1.49 -13.90
CA ILE A 68 2.83 -1.55 -15.35
C ILE A 68 4.15 -2.27 -15.63
N GLY A 69 4.10 -3.30 -16.50
CA GLY A 69 5.26 -4.11 -16.88
C GLY A 69 5.76 -5.11 -15.81
N GLU A 70 5.06 -5.29 -14.67
CA GLU A 70 5.46 -6.26 -13.62
C GLU A 70 5.25 -7.72 -14.08
N ASN A 71 4.29 -7.96 -14.95
CA ASN A 71 4.01 -9.26 -15.57
C ASN A 71 3.39 -9.08 -16.96
N LYS A 72 3.14 -10.19 -17.67
CA LYS A 72 2.56 -10.15 -19.03
C LYS A 72 1.17 -9.51 -19.08
N GLU A 73 0.36 -9.70 -18.03
CA GLU A 73 -1.01 -9.17 -17.94
C GLU A 73 -1.05 -7.66 -17.66
N THR A 74 0.09 -7.07 -17.32
CA THR A 74 0.25 -5.65 -17.07
C THR A 74 1.31 -5.00 -17.96
N SER A 75 1.68 -5.61 -19.10
CA SER A 75 2.34 -4.87 -20.17
C SER A 75 1.41 -3.76 -20.67
N LEU A 76 1.95 -2.67 -21.20
CA LEU A 76 1.11 -1.57 -21.72
C LEU A 76 0.10 -2.07 -22.74
N GLU A 77 0.53 -2.90 -23.66
CA GLU A 77 -0.33 -3.54 -24.68
C GLU A 77 -1.46 -4.38 -24.05
N ALA A 78 -1.16 -5.12 -22.98
CA ALA A 78 -2.19 -5.91 -22.28
C ALA A 78 -3.17 -5.01 -21.53
N ILE A 79 -2.70 -3.91 -20.93
CA ILE A 79 -3.53 -2.91 -20.26
C ILE A 79 -4.47 -2.26 -21.26
N PHE A 80 -3.98 -1.75 -22.39
CA PHE A 80 -4.79 -1.10 -23.42
C PHE A 80 -5.92 -2.00 -23.96
N ARG A 81 -5.66 -3.30 -24.09
CA ARG A 81 -6.69 -4.26 -24.50
C ARG A 81 -7.72 -4.60 -23.42
N LYS A 82 -7.42 -4.31 -22.16
CA LYS A 82 -8.21 -4.80 -21.03
C LYS A 82 -9.01 -3.72 -20.32
N VAL A 83 -8.51 -2.49 -20.34
CA VAL A 83 -9.13 -1.38 -19.61
C VAL A 83 -10.45 -0.93 -20.24
N GLU A 84 -11.37 -0.53 -19.38
CA GLU A 84 -12.60 0.13 -19.78
C GLU A 84 -12.62 1.58 -19.27
N TYR A 85 -12.80 2.49 -20.20
CA TYR A 85 -12.84 3.91 -19.89
C TYR A 85 -14.19 4.34 -19.29
N PRO A 86 -14.23 5.39 -18.42
CA PRO A 86 -13.09 6.18 -17.99
C PRO A 86 -12.19 5.44 -16.97
N ILE A 87 -10.90 5.80 -16.96
CA ILE A 87 -9.95 5.37 -15.94
C ILE A 87 -9.72 6.52 -14.96
N PHE A 88 -9.86 6.22 -13.66
CA PHE A 88 -9.55 7.16 -12.59
C PHE A 88 -8.10 6.96 -12.15
N CYS A 89 -7.34 8.06 -12.13
CA CYS A 89 -5.96 8.08 -11.73
C CYS A 89 -5.79 8.86 -10.44
N ALA A 90 -5.34 8.19 -9.40
CA ALA A 90 -5.06 8.79 -8.09
C ALA A 90 -3.56 8.84 -7.81
N VAL A 91 -3.13 9.84 -7.01
CA VAL A 91 -1.78 9.86 -6.46
C VAL A 91 -1.57 8.60 -5.62
N LYS A 92 -0.45 7.93 -5.86
CA LYS A 92 0.00 6.88 -4.96
C LYS A 92 0.76 7.51 -3.80
N GLU A 93 0.06 7.64 -2.68
CA GLU A 93 0.69 8.09 -1.44
C GLU A 93 1.74 7.09 -0.96
N ASN A 94 2.75 7.57 -0.25
CA ASN A 94 3.89 6.77 0.19
C ASN A 94 3.86 6.55 1.70
N GLY A 95 3.01 5.67 2.15
CA GLY A 95 2.87 5.22 3.52
C GLY A 95 2.85 3.70 3.64
N PHE A 96 2.00 3.20 4.52
CA PHE A 96 1.69 1.78 4.63
C PHE A 96 0.19 1.55 4.68
N LEU A 97 -0.25 0.41 4.14
CA LEU A 97 -1.66 0.05 4.09
C LEU A 97 -2.20 -0.28 5.47
N GLY A 98 -3.23 0.43 5.89
CA GLY A 98 -4.11 0.11 7.01
C GLY A 98 -5.46 -0.41 6.52
N LEU A 99 -6.06 -1.28 7.32
CA LEU A 99 -7.41 -1.82 7.12
C LEU A 99 -8.19 -1.58 8.39
N ILE A 100 -9.29 -0.85 8.29
CA ILE A 100 -10.16 -0.49 9.41
C ILE A 100 -11.55 -1.04 9.12
N SER A 101 -12.07 -1.89 10.01
CA SER A 101 -13.40 -2.50 9.89
C SER A 101 -14.13 -2.46 11.23
N ALA A 102 -15.45 -2.43 11.21
CA ALA A 102 -16.26 -2.45 12.42
C ALA A 102 -16.29 -3.84 13.06
N LYS A 103 -16.23 -3.91 14.39
CA LYS A 103 -16.53 -5.10 15.18
C LYS A 103 -17.98 -5.03 15.68
N GLU A 104 -18.60 -6.17 15.92
CA GLU A 104 -19.97 -6.26 16.47
C GLU A 104 -20.14 -5.59 17.86
N ASN A 105 -19.04 -5.49 18.62
CA ASN A 105 -19.05 -4.89 19.96
C ASN A 105 -18.90 -3.35 19.98
N GLY A 106 -18.94 -2.70 18.83
CA GLY A 106 -18.78 -1.23 18.73
C GLY A 106 -17.35 -0.74 18.57
N GLU A 107 -16.36 -1.65 18.62
CA GLU A 107 -14.94 -1.34 18.39
C GLU A 107 -14.57 -1.43 16.92
N PHE A 108 -13.29 -1.16 16.61
CA PHE A 108 -12.70 -1.33 15.27
C PHE A 108 -11.63 -2.42 15.26
N TYR A 109 -11.50 -3.09 14.12
CA TYR A 109 -10.27 -3.74 13.73
C TYR A 109 -9.32 -2.70 13.13
N PHE A 110 -8.07 -2.68 13.62
CA PHE A 110 -6.98 -1.92 13.01
C PHE A 110 -5.88 -2.89 12.57
N PHE A 111 -5.91 -3.28 11.31
CA PHE A 111 -4.99 -4.28 10.81
C PHE A 111 -4.09 -3.74 9.71
N THR A 112 -2.87 -4.27 9.67
CA THR A 112 -2.10 -4.31 8.42
C THR A 112 -2.58 -5.49 7.57
N LYS A 113 -2.05 -5.66 6.37
CA LYS A 113 -2.34 -6.88 5.59
C LYS A 113 -1.98 -8.18 6.33
N ALA A 114 -1.12 -8.13 7.34
CA ALA A 114 -0.63 -9.28 8.10
C ALA A 114 -1.36 -9.51 9.43
N GLY A 115 -2.32 -8.66 9.78
CA GLY A 115 -3.03 -8.69 11.06
C GLY A 115 -2.46 -7.68 12.05
N ASN A 116 -2.54 -8.00 13.33
CA ASN A 116 -1.98 -7.19 14.42
C ASN A 116 -0.45 -7.15 14.33
N THR A 117 0.08 -5.95 14.30
CA THR A 117 1.52 -5.67 14.26
C THR A 117 1.78 -4.35 14.98
N ILE A 118 3.03 -3.98 15.19
CA ILE A 118 3.37 -2.64 15.69
C ILE A 118 2.77 -1.52 14.82
N TYR A 119 2.58 -1.75 13.51
CA TYR A 119 1.94 -0.81 12.61
C TYR A 119 0.43 -0.69 12.84
N SER A 120 -0.23 -1.70 13.43
CA SER A 120 -1.65 -1.62 13.81
C SER A 120 -1.88 -0.54 14.86
N ILE A 121 -0.97 -0.43 15.83
CA ILE A 121 -0.97 0.64 16.85
C ILE A 121 -0.81 2.02 16.19
N LEU A 122 0.01 2.11 15.13
CA LEU A 122 0.17 3.38 14.41
C LEU A 122 -1.06 3.74 13.57
N ILE A 123 -1.77 2.74 13.00
CA ILE A 123 -3.06 2.97 12.31
C ILE A 123 -4.05 3.56 13.29
N GLU A 124 -4.25 2.91 14.44
CA GLU A 124 -5.16 3.38 15.49
C GLU A 124 -4.77 4.79 15.98
N LYS A 125 -3.50 5.00 16.30
CA LYS A 125 -2.99 6.30 16.76
C LYS A 125 -3.34 7.43 15.80
N VAL A 126 -3.02 7.25 14.50
CA VAL A 126 -3.28 8.27 13.48
C VAL A 126 -4.79 8.43 13.24
N PHE A 127 -5.56 7.34 13.29
CA PHE A 127 -7.02 7.40 13.18
C PHE A 127 -7.62 8.23 14.32
N LEU A 128 -7.23 7.98 15.57
CA LEU A 128 -7.70 8.75 16.74
C LEU A 128 -7.25 10.22 16.69
N GLU A 129 -6.04 10.50 16.20
CA GLU A 129 -5.53 11.86 16.01
C GLU A 129 -6.35 12.66 14.98
N LYS A 130 -6.88 11.99 13.94
CA LYS A 130 -7.59 12.62 12.82
C LYS A 130 -9.12 12.63 12.97
N THR A 131 -9.68 11.97 13.97
CA THR A 131 -11.13 11.81 14.15
C THR A 131 -11.57 12.16 15.56
N GLU A 132 -12.72 12.82 15.67
CA GLU A 132 -13.43 13.01 16.92
C GLU A 132 -14.36 11.81 17.20
N GLU A 133 -14.96 11.78 18.38
CA GLU A 133 -15.86 10.68 18.77
C GLU A 133 -17.08 10.56 17.85
N THR A 134 -17.64 11.69 17.45
CA THR A 134 -18.76 11.74 16.49
C THR A 134 -18.38 11.18 15.12
N ASP A 135 -17.17 11.50 14.64
CA ASP A 135 -16.66 10.97 13.37
C ASP A 135 -16.49 9.46 13.46
N ARG A 136 -15.88 8.98 14.56
CA ARG A 136 -15.68 7.54 14.77
C ARG A 136 -16.99 6.77 14.80
N LYS A 137 -18.03 7.32 15.46
CA LYS A 137 -19.35 6.72 15.49
C LYS A 137 -19.96 6.66 14.09
N ASN A 138 -19.85 7.72 13.30
CA ASN A 138 -20.35 7.74 11.92
C ASN A 138 -19.59 6.76 11.04
N ILE A 139 -18.27 6.69 11.17
CA ILE A 139 -17.44 5.73 10.43
C ILE A 139 -17.80 4.30 10.83
N TRP A 140 -17.96 4.03 12.13
CA TRP A 140 -18.33 2.69 12.60
C TRP A 140 -19.68 2.27 12.03
N ASN A 141 -20.71 3.10 12.14
CA ASN A 141 -22.05 2.83 11.60
C ASN A 141 -21.97 2.54 10.09
N TYR A 142 -21.25 3.36 9.34
CA TYR A 142 -21.11 3.16 7.90
C TYR A 142 -20.43 1.83 7.56
N LEU A 143 -19.32 1.49 8.21
CA LEU A 143 -18.58 0.25 7.97
C LEU A 143 -19.40 -0.97 8.38
N HIS A 144 -20.13 -0.89 9.49
CA HIS A 144 -21.01 -1.94 9.98
C HIS A 144 -22.18 -2.17 9.01
N ASP A 145 -22.94 -1.13 8.72
CA ASP A 145 -24.16 -1.22 7.89
C ASP A 145 -23.86 -1.62 6.44
N SER A 146 -22.74 -1.17 5.91
CA SER A 146 -22.28 -1.54 4.57
C SER A 146 -21.53 -2.87 4.53
N ASN A 147 -21.23 -3.49 5.69
CA ASN A 147 -20.34 -4.65 5.83
C ASN A 147 -19.04 -4.46 5.05
N ALA A 148 -18.29 -3.43 5.41
CA ALA A 148 -17.13 -3.01 4.63
C ALA A 148 -15.89 -2.75 5.49
N THR A 149 -14.75 -2.81 4.84
CA THR A 149 -13.45 -2.36 5.35
C THR A 149 -13.07 -1.04 4.68
N MET A 150 -12.68 -0.06 5.46
CA MET A 150 -12.02 1.16 4.99
C MET A 150 -10.52 0.86 4.82
N ALA A 151 -10.06 0.80 3.58
CA ALA A 151 -8.65 0.69 3.25
C ALA A 151 -8.02 2.08 3.24
N VAL A 152 -6.93 2.26 4.00
CA VAL A 152 -6.25 3.55 4.14
C VAL A 152 -4.76 3.43 3.86
N GLU A 153 -4.15 4.52 3.37
CA GLU A 153 -2.70 4.70 3.42
C GLU A 153 -2.37 5.57 4.61
N VAL A 154 -1.58 5.02 5.53
CA VAL A 154 -1.19 5.71 6.77
C VAL A 154 0.22 6.25 6.62
N ILE A 155 0.37 7.51 6.95
CA ILE A 155 1.63 8.23 6.92
C ILE A 155 1.96 8.67 8.33
N CYS A 156 3.11 8.23 8.83
CA CYS A 156 3.54 8.48 10.19
C CYS A 156 5.05 8.73 10.22
N PRO A 157 5.52 9.89 9.72
CA PRO A 157 6.94 10.15 9.43
C PRO A 157 7.84 10.11 10.66
N GLU A 158 7.28 10.30 11.86
CA GLU A 158 8.02 10.18 13.11
C GLU A 158 8.39 8.73 13.45
N TYR A 159 7.55 7.76 13.03
CA TYR A 159 7.71 6.34 13.37
C TYR A 159 8.15 5.49 12.19
N ASP A 160 7.81 5.88 10.97
CA ASP A 160 8.23 5.20 9.74
C ASP A 160 8.58 6.24 8.67
N LYS A 161 9.88 6.43 8.45
CA LYS A 161 10.37 7.41 7.50
C LYS A 161 10.19 6.94 6.07
N HIS A 162 9.37 7.66 5.34
CA HIS A 162 9.02 7.36 3.95
C HIS A 162 10.09 7.90 2.97
N ILE A 163 10.03 7.47 1.71
CA ILE A 163 10.89 8.02 0.65
C ILE A 163 10.41 9.42 0.27
N ILE A 164 9.10 9.58 0.09
CA ILE A 164 8.48 10.88 -0.18
C ILE A 164 8.34 11.63 1.15
N PRO A 165 8.77 12.90 1.24
CA PRO A 165 8.71 13.66 2.48
C PRO A 165 7.28 14.07 2.84
N TYR A 166 6.90 13.80 4.09
CA TYR A 166 5.67 14.30 4.71
C TYR A 166 6.03 15.05 6.01
N LYS A 167 5.29 16.11 6.32
CA LYS A 167 5.57 16.97 7.48
C LYS A 167 4.86 16.53 8.76
N LYS A 168 3.77 15.79 8.64
CA LYS A 168 2.91 15.38 9.76
C LYS A 168 2.25 14.04 9.47
N ASN A 169 1.62 13.46 10.49
CA ASN A 169 0.79 12.29 10.33
C ASN A 169 -0.39 12.59 9.42
N GLU A 170 -0.67 11.69 8.48
CA GLU A 170 -1.81 11.77 7.56
C GLU A 170 -2.43 10.38 7.39
N MET A 171 -3.71 10.36 7.06
CA MET A 171 -4.42 9.14 6.70
C MET A 171 -5.28 9.41 5.48
N PHE A 172 -5.02 8.67 4.40
CA PHE A 172 -5.74 8.78 3.14
C PHE A 172 -6.65 7.59 2.96
N ILE A 173 -7.97 7.82 2.84
CA ILE A 173 -8.94 6.78 2.49
C ILE A 173 -8.72 6.43 1.02
N LEU A 174 -8.43 5.15 0.76
CA LEU A 174 -8.17 4.62 -0.58
C LEU A 174 -9.44 4.04 -1.21
N ALA A 175 -10.21 3.32 -0.40
CA ALA A 175 -11.47 2.69 -0.83
C ALA A 175 -12.24 2.15 0.39
N PHE A 176 -13.54 1.94 0.19
CA PHE A 176 -14.37 1.06 1.00
C PHE A 176 -14.57 -0.25 0.25
N ILE A 177 -14.21 -1.37 0.88
CA ILE A 177 -14.20 -2.70 0.25
C ILE A 177 -15.17 -3.60 0.99
N LYS A 178 -16.13 -4.23 0.29
CA LYS A 178 -17.08 -5.16 0.89
C LYS A 178 -16.38 -6.34 1.57
N ASN A 179 -16.80 -6.67 2.79
CA ASN A 179 -16.33 -7.84 3.52
C ASN A 179 -17.03 -9.10 3.00
N GLN A 180 -16.63 -9.54 1.81
CA GLN A 180 -17.18 -10.72 1.14
C GLN A 180 -16.10 -11.46 0.33
N LYS A 181 -16.39 -12.69 -0.09
CA LYS A 181 -15.41 -13.55 -0.81
C LYS A 181 -15.03 -12.99 -2.18
N THR A 182 -15.99 -12.45 -2.90
CA THR A 182 -15.74 -11.70 -4.15
C THR A 182 -15.22 -10.30 -3.84
N PHE A 183 -14.25 -9.85 -4.62
CA PHE A 183 -13.70 -8.50 -4.45
C PHE A 183 -14.66 -7.46 -5.04
N GLU A 184 -15.04 -6.50 -4.21
CA GLU A 184 -15.92 -5.39 -4.61
C GLU A 184 -15.52 -4.12 -3.86
N ILE A 185 -15.32 -3.05 -4.62
CA ILE A 185 -15.17 -1.69 -4.07
C ILE A 185 -16.54 -1.03 -4.11
N ILE A 186 -16.92 -0.40 -3.01
CA ILE A 186 -18.15 0.37 -2.96
C ILE A 186 -17.96 1.64 -3.80
N ASN A 187 -18.64 1.68 -4.93
CA ASN A 187 -18.65 2.82 -5.86
C ASN A 187 -19.76 3.78 -5.44
N GLU A 188 -19.64 4.46 -4.32
CA GLU A 188 -20.60 5.52 -4.01
C GLU A 188 -20.06 6.89 -4.44
N PRO A 189 -20.97 7.84 -4.78
CA PRO A 189 -20.60 9.24 -5.01
C PRO A 189 -20.13 9.94 -3.73
N PHE A 190 -19.63 9.18 -2.82
CA PHE A 190 -19.22 9.53 -1.46
C PHE A 190 -18.07 10.55 -1.42
N ILE A 191 -17.38 10.70 -2.52
CA ILE A 191 -16.24 11.61 -2.65
C ILE A 191 -16.66 13.09 -2.52
N ASN A 192 -17.91 13.41 -2.80
CA ASN A 192 -18.40 14.79 -2.82
C ASN A 192 -19.35 15.19 -1.69
N THR A 193 -19.82 14.27 -0.86
CA THR A 193 -20.83 14.55 0.17
C THR A 193 -20.33 14.52 1.60
N CYS A 194 -19.13 14.03 1.85
CA CYS A 194 -18.61 13.79 3.20
C CYS A 194 -17.61 14.82 3.69
N GLY A 195 -17.84 16.09 3.43
CA GLY A 195 -17.10 17.16 4.10
C GLY A 195 -17.22 17.17 5.63
N ASN A 196 -18.14 16.41 6.21
CA ASN A 196 -18.48 16.51 7.63
C ASN A 196 -18.64 15.19 8.40
N GLY A 197 -18.19 14.04 7.88
CA GLY A 197 -18.43 12.76 8.56
C GLY A 197 -17.20 11.92 8.88
N TYR A 198 -16.03 12.33 8.41
CA TYR A 198 -14.78 11.57 8.55
C TYR A 198 -13.66 12.36 9.22
N GLY A 199 -13.98 13.43 9.92
CA GLY A 199 -12.99 14.27 10.60
C GLY A 199 -11.97 14.86 9.63
N GLN A 200 -10.67 14.70 9.97
CA GLN A 200 -9.56 15.17 9.15
C GLN A 200 -9.01 14.08 8.20
N LEU A 201 -9.70 12.96 8.02
CA LEU A 201 -9.30 11.94 7.06
C LEU A 201 -9.44 12.50 5.65
N GLN A 202 -8.46 12.24 4.81
CA GLN A 202 -8.43 12.70 3.43
C GLN A 202 -8.75 11.53 2.49
N PHE A 203 -9.51 11.79 1.44
CA PHE A 203 -9.62 10.80 0.35
C PHE A 203 -8.40 10.86 -0.57
N ALA A 204 -7.94 9.70 -1.03
CA ALA A 204 -6.94 9.65 -2.08
C ALA A 204 -7.47 10.41 -3.31
N ARG A 205 -6.74 11.48 -3.70
CA ARG A 205 -7.21 12.39 -4.74
C ARG A 205 -7.09 11.74 -6.10
N ASN A 206 -8.22 11.61 -6.79
CA ASN A 206 -8.22 11.43 -8.24
C ASN A 206 -7.73 12.74 -8.87
N ILE A 207 -6.63 12.67 -9.59
CA ILE A 207 -6.00 13.83 -10.22
C ILE A 207 -6.27 13.88 -11.72
N TYR A 208 -6.59 12.73 -12.33
CA TYR A 208 -6.97 12.62 -13.72
C TYR A 208 -8.16 11.67 -13.88
N THR A 209 -9.08 12.04 -14.76
CA THR A 209 -10.05 11.13 -15.38
C THR A 209 -9.62 10.97 -16.84
N ILE A 210 -9.34 9.75 -17.26
CA ILE A 210 -8.71 9.41 -18.53
C ILE A 210 -9.77 8.74 -19.40
N TRP A 211 -9.95 9.22 -20.60
CA TRP A 211 -11.03 8.82 -21.48
C TRP A 211 -10.59 7.98 -22.68
N ASP A 212 -9.30 7.97 -22.99
CA ASP A 212 -8.74 7.23 -24.11
C ASP A 212 -7.28 6.79 -23.88
N GLU A 213 -6.74 6.05 -24.83
CA GLU A 213 -5.38 5.51 -24.80
C GLU A 213 -4.30 6.61 -24.85
N GLU A 214 -4.51 7.66 -25.63
CA GLU A 214 -3.55 8.76 -25.79
C GLU A 214 -3.41 9.54 -24.47
N GLU A 215 -4.52 9.79 -23.79
CA GLU A 215 -4.51 10.41 -22.45
C GLU A 215 -3.83 9.50 -21.42
N LEU A 216 -4.07 8.19 -21.49
CA LEU A 216 -3.43 7.22 -20.60
C LEU A 216 -1.92 7.22 -20.77
N GLU A 217 -1.41 7.20 -22.00
CA GLU A 217 0.02 7.29 -22.29
C GLU A 217 0.64 8.59 -21.75
N LYS A 218 -0.03 9.72 -21.93
CA LYS A 218 0.42 11.02 -21.38
C LYS A 218 0.52 10.99 -19.86
N VAL A 219 -0.50 10.47 -19.18
CA VAL A 219 -0.52 10.40 -17.71
C VAL A 219 0.54 9.41 -17.19
N ILE A 220 0.76 8.29 -17.87
CA ILE A 220 1.85 7.36 -17.57
C ILE A 220 3.20 8.09 -17.65
N SER A 221 3.46 8.80 -18.75
CA SER A 221 4.70 9.56 -18.92
C SER A 221 4.91 10.61 -17.81
N ILE A 222 3.86 11.33 -17.44
CA ILE A 222 3.90 12.30 -16.31
C ILE A 222 4.29 11.57 -15.01
N GLY A 223 3.66 10.44 -14.73
CA GLY A 223 3.91 9.66 -13.51
C GLY A 223 5.32 9.07 -13.45
N GLU A 224 5.83 8.55 -14.56
CA GLU A 224 7.20 8.01 -14.64
C GLU A 224 8.27 9.07 -14.40
N ASN A 225 8.05 10.28 -14.90
CA ASN A 225 8.98 11.40 -14.80
C ASN A 225 8.78 12.24 -13.53
N SER A 226 7.80 11.90 -12.69
CA SER A 226 7.59 12.63 -11.43
C SER A 226 8.80 12.53 -10.52
N ARG A 227 9.21 13.69 -9.98
CA ARG A 227 10.32 13.80 -9.01
C ARG A 227 9.85 14.02 -7.58
N ILE A 228 8.53 14.09 -7.36
CA ILE A 228 7.94 14.41 -6.04
C ILE A 228 6.89 13.41 -5.56
N LEU A 229 6.51 12.42 -6.39
CA LEU A 229 5.50 11.42 -6.05
C LEU A 229 6.10 10.01 -6.07
N GLU A 230 5.52 9.08 -5.30
CA GLU A 230 5.80 7.66 -5.49
C GLU A 230 5.37 7.20 -6.88
N GLY A 231 4.23 7.69 -7.36
CA GLY A 231 3.63 7.34 -8.63
C GLY A 231 2.12 7.48 -8.63
N PHE A 232 1.44 6.64 -9.40
CA PHE A 232 -0.02 6.66 -9.56
C PHE A 232 -0.63 5.29 -9.34
N VAL A 233 -1.92 5.29 -8.96
CA VAL A 233 -2.81 4.12 -8.99
C VAL A 233 -3.93 4.42 -9.96
N PHE A 234 -4.18 3.49 -10.86
CA PHE A 234 -5.22 3.56 -11.88
C PHE A 234 -6.32 2.56 -11.55
N ARG A 235 -7.55 2.97 -11.73
CA ARG A 235 -8.74 2.13 -11.59
C ARG A 235 -9.71 2.46 -12.71
N ASP A 236 -10.06 1.48 -13.52
CA ASP A 236 -11.03 1.64 -14.58
C ASP A 236 -12.48 1.54 -14.08
N SER A 237 -13.45 1.70 -14.99
CA SER A 237 -14.87 1.63 -14.68
C SER A 237 -15.33 0.26 -14.17
N ASN A 238 -14.60 -0.82 -14.48
CA ASN A 238 -14.85 -2.19 -14.00
C ASN A 238 -14.04 -2.58 -12.77
N ASN A 239 -13.41 -1.62 -12.09
CA ASN A 239 -12.52 -1.86 -10.95
C ASN A 239 -11.26 -2.68 -11.26
N TYR A 240 -10.85 -2.79 -12.53
CA TYR A 240 -9.53 -3.28 -12.85
C TYR A 240 -8.48 -2.26 -12.40
N MET A 241 -7.51 -2.72 -11.63
CA MET A 241 -6.51 -1.86 -11.00
C MET A 241 -5.10 -2.19 -11.45
N PHE A 242 -4.33 -1.16 -11.73
CA PHE A 242 -2.89 -1.24 -11.94
C PHE A 242 -2.21 0.00 -11.37
N LYS A 243 -0.90 0.00 -11.30
CA LYS A 243 -0.15 1.09 -10.69
C LYS A 243 1.15 1.38 -11.43
N LEU A 244 1.62 2.59 -11.24
CA LEU A 244 2.87 3.09 -11.76
C LEU A 244 3.71 3.62 -10.61
N LYS A 245 5.03 3.44 -10.68
CA LYS A 245 5.98 4.10 -9.79
C LYS A 245 6.92 4.98 -10.59
N SER A 246 7.18 6.18 -10.08
CA SER A 246 8.12 7.08 -10.73
C SER A 246 9.53 6.47 -10.78
N ASN A 247 10.27 6.86 -11.80
CA ASN A 247 11.63 6.36 -12.01
C ASN A 247 12.56 6.76 -10.87
N LEU A 248 12.42 8.00 -10.36
CA LEU A 248 13.20 8.45 -9.21
C LEU A 248 12.88 7.64 -7.94
N TYR A 249 11.61 7.38 -7.66
CA TYR A 249 11.21 6.55 -6.53
C TYR A 249 11.75 5.12 -6.64
N LYS A 250 11.61 4.49 -7.83
CA LYS A 250 12.16 3.14 -8.08
C LYS A 250 13.66 3.09 -7.80
N LYS A 251 14.41 4.07 -8.31
CA LYS A 251 15.87 4.19 -8.14
C LYS A 251 16.24 4.36 -6.65
N THR A 252 15.56 5.28 -5.96
CA THR A 252 15.78 5.50 -4.51
C THR A 252 15.51 4.22 -3.72
N LYS A 253 14.37 3.59 -3.95
CA LYS A 253 13.95 2.38 -3.21
C LYS A 253 14.90 1.20 -3.42
N ALA A 254 15.43 1.04 -4.63
CA ALA A 254 16.35 -0.05 -4.96
C ALA A 254 17.67 -0.02 -4.17
N MET A 255 18.11 1.15 -3.73
CA MET A 255 19.35 1.32 -2.97
C MET A 255 19.20 1.05 -1.46
N ARG A 256 17.97 1.12 -0.90
CA ARG A 256 17.72 0.95 0.55
C ARG A 256 18.39 -0.30 1.15
N PRO A 257 18.25 -1.52 0.59
CA PRO A 257 18.90 -2.72 1.15
C PRO A 257 20.41 -2.66 1.14
N ALA A 258 21.01 -2.05 0.11
CA ALA A 258 22.45 -1.88 0.01
C ALA A 258 22.97 -0.91 1.08
N MET A 259 22.35 0.26 1.19
CA MET A 259 22.72 1.26 2.20
C MET A 259 22.59 0.72 3.62
N ASN A 260 21.50 0.02 3.95
CA ASN A 260 21.33 -0.60 5.27
C ASN A 260 22.37 -1.72 5.54
N SER A 261 22.78 -2.44 4.50
CA SER A 261 23.85 -3.47 4.63
C SER A 261 25.22 -2.84 4.88
N ILE A 262 25.51 -1.71 4.26
CA ILE A 262 26.76 -0.94 4.49
C ILE A 262 26.74 -0.36 5.92
N LEU A 263 25.67 0.31 6.32
CA LEU A 263 25.52 0.90 7.65
C LEU A 263 25.65 -0.13 8.78
N SER A 264 25.15 -1.34 8.56
CA SER A 264 25.25 -2.44 9.54
C SER A 264 26.59 -3.18 9.50
N GLY A 265 27.52 -2.77 8.65
CA GLY A 265 28.84 -3.42 8.48
C GLY A 265 28.79 -4.82 7.83
N LYS A 266 27.62 -5.26 7.36
CA LYS A 266 27.45 -6.59 6.74
C LYS A 266 28.08 -6.68 5.36
N LYS A 267 28.14 -5.56 4.64
CA LYS A 267 28.70 -5.44 3.30
C LYS A 267 29.46 -4.13 3.14
N LYS A 268 30.41 -4.12 2.18
CA LYS A 268 31.12 -2.93 1.74
C LYS A 268 30.49 -2.37 0.46
N LEU A 269 30.81 -1.14 0.10
CA LEU A 269 30.31 -0.50 -1.14
C LEU A 269 30.63 -1.34 -2.38
N GLU A 270 31.84 -1.90 -2.44
CA GLU A 270 32.34 -2.69 -3.57
C GLU A 270 31.54 -3.95 -3.85
N ASP A 271 30.85 -4.50 -2.83
CA ASP A 271 30.00 -5.69 -2.97
C ASP A 271 28.77 -5.45 -3.89
N PHE A 272 28.52 -4.20 -4.23
CA PHE A 272 27.40 -3.80 -5.07
C PHE A 272 27.79 -3.38 -6.50
N LYS A 273 29.07 -3.54 -6.92
CA LYS A 273 29.57 -3.12 -8.24
C LYS A 273 28.74 -3.64 -9.41
N ASN A 274 28.15 -4.83 -9.30
CA ASN A 274 27.33 -5.44 -10.34
C ASN A 274 25.85 -5.00 -10.31
N LYS A 275 25.48 -4.02 -9.48
CA LYS A 275 24.09 -3.52 -9.41
C LYS A 275 23.89 -2.30 -10.32
N PRO A 276 22.76 -2.20 -11.03
CA PRO A 276 22.47 -1.09 -11.95
C PRO A 276 22.54 0.30 -11.29
N TYR A 277 22.33 0.36 -9.98
CA TYR A 277 22.38 1.60 -9.21
C TYR A 277 23.76 1.91 -8.59
N TYR A 278 24.80 1.09 -8.85
CA TYR A 278 26.10 1.22 -8.16
C TYR A 278 26.72 2.61 -8.28
N GLY A 279 26.87 3.13 -9.50
CA GLY A 279 27.47 4.46 -9.69
C GLY A 279 26.72 5.59 -8.96
N THR A 280 25.39 5.46 -8.83
CA THR A 280 24.60 6.41 -8.05
C THR A 280 24.84 6.23 -6.55
N LEU A 281 24.87 4.99 -6.06
CA LEU A 281 25.16 4.65 -4.67
C LEU A 281 26.55 5.14 -4.27
N GLU A 282 27.55 4.89 -5.12
CA GLU A 282 28.95 5.32 -4.92
C GLU A 282 29.05 6.85 -4.85
N LYS A 283 28.41 7.57 -5.78
CA LYS A 283 28.37 9.04 -5.75
C LYS A 283 27.78 9.57 -4.44
N ILE A 284 26.65 9.00 -3.98
CA ILE A 284 26.03 9.39 -2.70
C ILE A 284 26.99 9.09 -1.55
N TYR A 285 27.56 7.88 -1.50
CA TYR A 285 28.45 7.44 -0.42
C TYR A 285 29.68 8.32 -0.28
N LEU A 286 30.35 8.62 -1.40
CA LEU A 286 31.59 9.39 -1.41
C LEU A 286 31.38 10.90 -1.23
N THR A 287 30.27 11.44 -1.74
CA THR A 287 30.03 12.90 -1.74
C THR A 287 29.28 13.37 -0.49
N PHE A 288 28.31 12.60 -0.02
CA PHE A 288 27.39 13.03 1.04
C PHE A 288 27.44 12.11 2.28
N GLY A 289 28.06 10.93 2.17
CA GLY A 289 27.86 9.84 3.10
C GLY A 289 26.45 9.22 2.94
N ILE A 290 26.16 8.15 3.67
CA ILE A 290 24.81 7.61 3.73
C ILE A 290 24.03 8.36 4.81
N PRO A 291 22.99 9.16 4.48
CA PRO A 291 22.17 9.81 5.48
C PRO A 291 21.48 8.75 6.36
N THR A 292 21.40 9.00 7.65
CA THR A 292 20.86 8.03 8.62
C THR A 292 19.81 8.64 9.52
N TRP A 293 18.93 7.80 10.03
CA TRP A 293 17.98 8.13 11.08
C TRP A 293 17.81 6.95 12.03
N TYR A 294 17.35 7.21 13.25
CA TYR A 294 17.03 6.16 14.20
C TYR A 294 15.54 5.77 14.04
N ASN A 295 15.30 4.53 13.58
CA ASN A 295 13.94 4.01 13.43
C ASN A 295 13.40 3.52 14.78
N ASN A 296 12.47 4.28 15.36
CA ASN A 296 11.86 3.97 16.65
C ASN A 296 11.02 2.68 16.63
N THR A 297 10.54 2.25 15.46
CA THR A 297 9.76 1.02 15.31
C THR A 297 10.68 -0.22 15.30
N THR A 298 11.77 -0.18 14.53
CA THR A 298 12.72 -1.30 14.42
C THR A 298 13.83 -1.27 15.46
N LYS A 299 13.96 -0.16 16.22
CA LYS A 299 15.03 0.12 17.19
C LYS A 299 16.43 0.03 16.57
N ARG A 300 16.60 0.53 15.35
CA ARG A 300 17.85 0.47 14.59
C ARG A 300 18.17 1.78 13.89
N VAL A 301 19.45 2.00 13.60
CA VAL A 301 19.88 3.02 12.66
C VAL A 301 19.70 2.49 11.25
N GLU A 302 18.99 3.24 10.43
CA GLU A 302 18.68 2.90 9.04
C GLU A 302 19.04 4.05 8.10
N ALA A 303 19.15 3.76 6.81
CA ALA A 303 19.33 4.79 5.79
C ALA A 303 18.10 5.72 5.73
N ASP A 304 18.34 7.01 5.78
CA ASP A 304 17.30 8.03 5.59
C ASP A 304 16.96 8.17 4.11
N MET A 305 15.98 7.39 3.68
CA MET A 305 15.59 7.34 2.28
C MET A 305 14.90 8.61 1.78
N THR A 306 14.36 9.43 2.67
CA THR A 306 13.85 10.77 2.34
C THR A 306 15.02 11.68 1.94
N ALA A 307 16.05 11.73 2.76
CA ALA A 307 17.26 12.51 2.45
C ALA A 307 17.97 11.99 1.19
N VAL A 308 18.04 10.68 1.00
CA VAL A 308 18.57 10.07 -0.24
C VAL A 308 17.75 10.50 -1.46
N HIS A 309 16.43 10.51 -1.36
CA HIS A 309 15.55 10.97 -2.44
C HIS A 309 15.79 12.45 -2.77
N ASP A 310 15.93 13.30 -1.76
CA ASP A 310 16.20 14.72 -1.94
C ASP A 310 17.58 14.98 -2.60
N ILE A 311 18.61 14.21 -2.22
CA ILE A 311 19.91 14.25 -2.89
C ILE A 311 19.77 13.90 -4.37
N LEU A 312 19.07 12.82 -4.70
CA LEU A 312 18.84 12.41 -6.10
C LEU A 312 18.02 13.43 -6.89
N LYS A 313 17.00 14.01 -6.26
CA LYS A 313 16.13 15.00 -6.85
C LYS A 313 16.90 16.28 -7.24
N ASN A 314 17.84 16.71 -6.42
CA ASN A 314 18.48 18.01 -6.55
C ASN A 314 19.87 17.94 -7.21
N ASN A 315 20.57 16.79 -7.19
CA ASN A 315 21.98 16.71 -7.56
C ASN A 315 22.30 15.63 -8.61
N ILE A 316 21.31 14.85 -9.05
CA ILE A 316 21.48 13.78 -10.02
C ILE A 316 20.30 13.74 -10.98
#